data_4eebde3a03250bfdfc23f47b26f76c43
#
_entry.id   4eebde3a03250bfdfc23f47b26f76c43
#
_cell.length_a   1.000
_cell.length_b   1.000
_cell.length_c   1.000
_cell.angle_alpha   90.00
_cell.angle_beta   90.00
_cell.angle_gamma   90.00
#
_symmetry.space_group_name_H-M   'P 1'
#
loop_
_entity.id
_entity.type
_entity.pdbx_description
1 polymer ?
#
loop_
_entity_poly.entity_id
_entity_poly.type
_entity_poly.pdbx_seq_one_letter_code
_entity_poly.pdbx_strand_id
1 'polypeptide(L)'
;IDFIVKGSQNGGEDLYYRVSLIDENGDNVMIMRNHHYIVNIVGELYYGQKTFAEALEAPATNNVWVSVSDNIAEVQDSEYRLAVDRTSVVIGEDEFMTPNTYYLHYTLESVLKEDITLADVYWMDGNNVALNNFTHTFDSQTGRGTIIITLNQMGDLMHREGTLVIKKGRLSRMIKLVTVKEQTFEPAWITTN
;
A
#
# COMPACT_ATOMS: atom_id res chain seq x y z
N ILE A 1 0.05 -15.00 10.93
CA ILE A 1 -1.07 -15.67 10.22
C ILE A 1 -0.65 -15.88 8.79
N ASP A 2 -0.87 -17.11 8.31
CA ASP A 2 -0.60 -17.49 6.93
C ASP A 2 -1.90 -17.75 6.20
N PHE A 3 -1.89 -17.52 4.92
CA PHE A 3 -2.96 -17.92 4.00
C PHE A 3 -2.37 -18.53 2.73
N ILE A 4 -3.19 -19.28 2.00
CA ILE A 4 -2.77 -19.92 0.78
C ILE A 4 -3.49 -19.27 -0.40
N VAL A 5 -2.69 -18.78 -1.34
CA VAL A 5 -3.17 -18.23 -2.61
C VAL A 5 -3.07 -19.31 -3.67
N LYS A 6 -4.13 -19.48 -4.45
CA LYS A 6 -4.13 -20.32 -5.65
C LYS A 6 -4.01 -19.44 -6.88
N GLY A 7 -3.09 -19.75 -7.76
CA GLY A 7 -2.90 -19.02 -9.01
C GLY A 7 -2.12 -19.81 -10.04
N SER A 8 -2.23 -19.40 -11.29
CA SER A 8 -1.48 -19.97 -12.41
C SER A 8 -0.61 -18.89 -13.06
N GLN A 9 0.60 -19.24 -13.41
CA GLN A 9 1.50 -18.37 -14.16
C GLN A 9 1.34 -18.64 -15.67
N ASN A 10 1.09 -17.58 -16.44
CA ASN A 10 0.99 -17.63 -17.91
C ASN A 10 0.03 -18.70 -18.47
N GLY A 11 -1.06 -19.01 -17.77
CA GLY A 11 -2.01 -20.04 -18.19
C GLY A 11 -1.51 -21.48 -18.00
N GLY A 12 -0.45 -21.67 -17.21
CA GLY A 12 0.05 -22.99 -16.79
C GLY A 12 -0.85 -23.65 -15.73
N GLU A 13 -0.32 -24.68 -15.08
CA GLU A 13 -1.02 -25.38 -14.01
C GLU A 13 -1.27 -24.44 -12.81
N ASP A 14 -2.41 -24.60 -12.14
CA ASP A 14 -2.71 -23.93 -10.89
C ASP A 14 -1.77 -24.45 -9.79
N LEU A 15 -1.11 -23.52 -9.11
CA LEU A 15 -0.25 -23.81 -7.96
C LEU A 15 -0.78 -23.12 -6.71
N TYR A 16 -0.37 -23.63 -5.56
CA TYR A 16 -0.74 -23.13 -4.23
C TYR A 16 0.47 -22.52 -3.56
N TYR A 17 0.36 -21.29 -3.11
CA TYR A 17 1.44 -20.49 -2.53
C TYR A 17 1.10 -20.13 -1.10
N ARG A 18 1.97 -20.48 -0.13
CA ARG A 18 1.81 -20.06 1.25
C ARG A 18 2.40 -18.68 1.45
N VAL A 19 1.58 -17.76 1.95
CA VAL A 19 1.92 -16.37 2.21
C VAL A 19 1.72 -16.06 3.68
N SER A 20 2.77 -15.56 4.35
CA SER A 20 2.68 -15.04 5.72
C SER A 20 2.44 -13.54 5.71
N LEU A 21 1.57 -13.07 6.61
CA LEU A 21 1.41 -11.65 6.88
C LEU A 21 2.54 -11.20 7.78
N ILE A 22 3.53 -10.56 7.20
CA ILE A 22 4.66 -9.98 7.93
C ILE A 22 4.69 -8.47 7.72
N ASP A 23 5.16 -7.75 8.73
CA ASP A 23 5.41 -6.32 8.65
C ASP A 23 6.77 -6.01 7.99
N GLU A 24 7.12 -4.75 7.93
CA GLU A 24 8.37 -4.26 7.35
C GLU A 24 9.64 -4.75 8.06
N ASN A 25 9.51 -5.22 9.33
CA ASN A 25 10.61 -5.77 10.12
C ASN A 25 10.74 -7.29 9.94
N GLY A 26 9.81 -7.91 9.21
CA GLY A 26 9.72 -9.36 9.05
C GLY A 26 8.99 -10.06 10.19
N ASP A 27 8.36 -9.30 11.10
CA ASP A 27 7.56 -9.84 12.18
C ASP A 27 6.13 -10.15 11.73
N ASN A 28 5.51 -11.15 12.36
CA ASN A 28 4.13 -11.48 12.06
C ASN A 28 3.18 -10.34 12.42
N VAL A 29 2.36 -9.91 11.48
CA VAL A 29 1.33 -8.90 11.72
C VAL A 29 0.31 -9.41 12.73
N MET A 30 0.07 -8.62 13.78
CA MET A 30 -0.96 -8.90 14.77
C MET A 30 -2.33 -8.54 14.19
N ILE A 31 -3.21 -9.53 14.10
CA ILE A 31 -4.60 -9.30 13.64
C ILE A 31 -5.43 -8.78 14.81
N MET A 32 -5.92 -7.56 14.67
CA MET A 32 -6.78 -6.91 15.65
C MET A 32 -8.25 -7.05 15.24
N ARG A 33 -9.12 -7.18 16.25
CA ARG A 33 -10.56 -7.27 16.05
C ARG A 33 -11.10 -5.95 15.48
N ASN A 34 -12.13 -6.04 14.64
CA ASN A 34 -12.79 -4.91 13.97
C ASN A 34 -11.91 -4.12 12.98
N HIS A 35 -10.83 -4.73 12.49
CA HIS A 35 -10.00 -4.19 11.43
C HIS A 35 -10.22 -4.98 10.14
N HIS A 36 -10.19 -4.28 9.02
CA HIS A 36 -10.23 -4.87 7.69
C HIS A 36 -8.83 -4.80 7.07
N TYR A 37 -8.24 -5.94 6.80
CA TYR A 37 -6.90 -6.04 6.24
C TYR A 37 -7.00 -6.28 4.75
N ILE A 38 -6.37 -5.40 3.96
CA ILE A 38 -6.19 -5.60 2.53
C ILE A 38 -4.77 -6.07 2.30
N VAL A 39 -4.66 -7.25 1.71
CA VAL A 39 -3.38 -7.84 1.35
C VAL A 39 -3.19 -7.68 -0.15
N ASN A 40 -2.26 -6.82 -0.54
CA ASN A 40 -1.89 -6.64 -1.94
C ASN A 40 -0.67 -7.50 -2.24
N ILE A 41 -0.84 -8.48 -3.12
CA ILE A 41 0.26 -9.32 -3.59
C ILE A 41 0.90 -8.60 -4.76
N VAL A 42 2.14 -8.14 -4.57
CA VAL A 42 2.89 -7.40 -5.58
C VAL A 42 4.11 -8.22 -5.98
N GLY A 43 4.25 -8.49 -7.27
CA GLY A 43 5.36 -9.28 -7.80
C GLY A 43 4.99 -10.73 -8.10
N GLU A 44 5.99 -11.54 -8.40
CA GLU A 44 5.79 -12.94 -8.76
C GLU A 44 5.76 -13.84 -7.52
N LEU A 45 4.89 -14.85 -7.60
CA LEU A 45 4.84 -15.93 -6.64
C LEU A 45 5.80 -17.04 -7.07
N TYR A 46 6.83 -17.30 -6.27
CA TYR A 46 7.80 -18.37 -6.54
C TYR A 46 7.51 -19.62 -5.70
N TYR A 47 7.88 -20.78 -6.22
CA TYR A 47 7.81 -22.06 -5.52
C TYR A 47 6.41 -22.48 -5.08
N GLY A 48 5.43 -22.35 -5.97
CA GLY A 48 4.09 -22.87 -5.74
C GLY A 48 4.09 -24.40 -5.62
N GLN A 49 3.25 -24.91 -4.72
CA GLN A 49 3.04 -26.34 -4.50
C GLN A 49 1.88 -26.85 -5.36
N LYS A 50 1.91 -28.14 -5.73
CA LYS A 50 0.86 -28.72 -6.58
C LYS A 50 -0.46 -28.91 -5.85
N THR A 51 -0.43 -29.06 -4.54
CA THR A 51 -1.61 -29.30 -3.74
C THR A 51 -1.70 -28.31 -2.55
N PHE A 52 -2.91 -28.11 -2.08
CA PHE A 52 -3.17 -27.29 -0.89
C PHE A 52 -2.48 -27.86 0.36
N ALA A 53 -2.45 -29.20 0.50
CA ALA A 53 -1.82 -29.86 1.63
C ALA A 53 -0.29 -29.63 1.65
N GLU A 54 0.37 -29.75 0.50
CA GLU A 54 1.80 -29.46 0.39
C GLU A 54 2.11 -27.99 0.70
N ALA A 55 1.24 -27.05 0.28
CA ALA A 55 1.42 -25.65 0.58
C ALA A 55 1.27 -25.32 2.07
N LEU A 56 0.45 -26.05 2.82
CA LEU A 56 0.34 -25.90 4.28
C LEU A 56 1.62 -26.28 5.01
N GLU A 57 2.36 -27.26 4.51
CA GLU A 57 3.61 -27.75 5.11
C GLU A 57 4.83 -26.99 4.60
N ALA A 58 4.73 -26.35 3.43
CA ALA A 58 5.82 -25.58 2.85
C ALA A 58 6.13 -24.33 3.68
N PRO A 59 7.39 -23.86 3.72
CA PRO A 59 7.69 -22.56 4.28
C PRO A 59 6.96 -21.48 3.49
N ALA A 60 6.53 -20.39 4.15
CA ALA A 60 5.94 -19.26 3.48
C ALA A 60 6.98 -18.64 2.53
N THR A 61 6.61 -18.49 1.26
CA THR A 61 7.47 -17.86 0.26
C THR A 61 7.38 -16.35 0.43
N ASN A 62 8.35 -15.75 1.10
CA ASN A 62 8.39 -14.32 1.42
C ASN A 62 8.70 -13.41 0.20
N ASN A 63 8.67 -13.95 -1.01
CA ASN A 63 8.94 -13.19 -2.23
C ASN A 63 7.72 -12.41 -2.75
N VAL A 64 6.65 -12.44 -2.00
CA VAL A 64 5.44 -11.66 -2.31
C VAL A 64 5.42 -10.46 -1.39
N TRP A 65 5.51 -9.27 -1.96
CA TRP A 65 5.29 -8.06 -1.21
C TRP A 65 3.82 -7.97 -0.81
N VAL A 66 3.59 -8.18 0.46
CA VAL A 66 2.26 -8.05 1.04
C VAL A 66 2.22 -6.74 1.80
N SER A 67 1.53 -5.73 1.27
CA SER A 67 1.21 -4.57 2.08
C SER A 67 -0.10 -4.85 2.83
N VAL A 68 -0.03 -4.85 4.15
CA VAL A 68 -1.22 -4.95 4.99
C VAL A 68 -1.66 -3.54 5.34
N SER A 69 -2.85 -3.15 4.91
CA SER A 69 -3.43 -1.87 5.28
C SER A 69 -4.64 -2.06 6.16
N ASP A 70 -4.69 -1.27 7.22
CA ASP A 70 -5.92 -1.08 8.00
C ASP A 70 -6.89 -0.23 7.18
N ASN A 71 -8.01 -0.80 6.78
CA ASN A 71 -8.97 -0.15 5.87
C ASN A 71 -10.07 0.63 6.59
N ILE A 72 -9.82 1.11 7.79
CA ILE A 72 -10.68 2.14 8.38
C ILE A 72 -10.36 3.47 7.71
N ALA A 73 -11.01 3.74 6.58
CA ALA A 73 -10.77 4.96 5.82
C ALA A 73 -11.25 6.21 6.58
N GLU A 74 -12.20 6.05 7.49
CA GLU A 74 -12.82 7.15 8.24
C GLU A 74 -12.67 6.95 9.75
N VAL A 75 -12.36 8.05 10.45
CA VAL A 75 -12.34 8.14 11.92
C VAL A 75 -13.03 9.42 12.35
N GLN A 76 -13.69 9.38 13.51
CA GLN A 76 -14.43 10.51 14.07
C GLN A 76 -14.22 10.60 15.57
N ASP A 77 -14.16 11.81 16.06
CA ASP A 77 -14.28 12.15 17.49
C ASP A 77 -15.41 13.16 17.72
N SER A 78 -15.40 13.86 18.86
CA SER A 78 -16.41 14.88 19.18
C SER A 78 -16.27 16.19 18.38
N GLU A 79 -15.12 16.42 17.77
CA GLU A 79 -14.80 17.68 17.08
C GLU A 79 -14.75 17.51 15.57
N TYR A 80 -14.15 16.41 15.10
CA TYR A 80 -13.87 16.20 13.68
C TYR A 80 -14.24 14.80 13.19
N ARG A 81 -14.51 14.73 11.88
CA ARG A 81 -14.54 13.50 11.10
C ARG A 81 -13.47 13.61 10.03
N LEU A 82 -12.56 12.66 9.98
CA LEU A 82 -11.47 12.57 9.00
C LEU A 82 -11.61 11.28 8.19
N ALA A 83 -11.74 11.40 6.88
CA ALA A 83 -11.77 10.27 5.97
C ALA A 83 -10.69 10.43 4.90
N VAL A 84 -10.08 9.32 4.49
CA VAL A 84 -9.10 9.25 3.40
C VAL A 84 -9.67 8.41 2.25
N ASP A 85 -9.30 8.71 1.02
CA ASP A 85 -9.77 7.97 -0.16
C ASP A 85 -9.21 6.54 -0.20
N ARG A 86 -8.05 6.33 0.41
CA ARG A 86 -7.39 5.01 0.55
C ARG A 86 -6.42 5.00 1.71
N THR A 87 -6.20 3.83 2.29
CA THR A 87 -5.26 3.61 3.40
C THR A 87 -3.96 2.96 2.93
N SER A 88 -3.96 2.41 1.72
CA SER A 88 -2.76 1.92 1.04
C SER A 88 -2.87 2.05 -0.47
N VAL A 89 -1.73 2.15 -1.12
CA VAL A 89 -1.64 2.16 -2.57
C VAL A 89 -0.32 1.54 -3.02
N VAL A 90 -0.39 0.77 -4.10
CA VAL A 90 0.78 0.28 -4.83
C VAL A 90 0.73 0.91 -6.20
N ILE A 91 1.84 1.51 -6.62
CA ILE A 91 1.95 2.28 -7.87
C ILE A 91 3.10 1.68 -8.68
N GLY A 92 2.79 1.16 -9.87
CA GLY A 92 3.79 0.72 -10.84
C GLY A 92 4.56 1.93 -11.42
N GLU A 93 5.83 1.76 -11.76
CA GLU A 93 6.62 2.84 -12.36
C GLU A 93 6.04 3.29 -13.71
N ASP A 94 5.39 2.39 -14.44
CA ASP A 94 4.65 2.65 -15.67
C ASP A 94 3.39 3.51 -15.46
N GLU A 95 2.83 3.49 -14.24
CA GLU A 95 1.68 4.32 -13.85
C GLU A 95 2.09 5.74 -13.42
N PHE A 96 3.40 6.04 -13.36
CA PHE A 96 3.85 7.36 -12.98
C PHE A 96 3.41 8.40 -14.00
N MET A 97 2.59 9.32 -13.57
CA MET A 97 2.17 10.44 -14.38
C MET A 97 3.37 11.35 -14.68
N THR A 98 3.33 12.06 -15.80
CA THR A 98 4.35 13.07 -16.09
C THR A 98 3.86 14.45 -15.62
N PRO A 99 4.56 15.12 -14.68
CA PRO A 99 5.82 14.73 -14.04
C PRO A 99 5.62 13.80 -12.82
N ASN A 100 5.87 12.54 -12.90
CA ASN A 100 5.92 11.52 -11.82
C ASN A 100 5.11 11.85 -10.56
N THR A 101 3.84 12.25 -10.72
CA THR A 101 3.00 12.74 -9.63
C THR A 101 1.92 11.74 -9.26
N TYR A 102 1.59 11.70 -7.97
CA TYR A 102 0.48 10.92 -7.44
C TYR A 102 -0.40 11.80 -6.54
N TYR A 103 -1.71 11.61 -6.62
CA TYR A 103 -2.70 12.39 -5.89
C TYR A 103 -3.37 11.54 -4.83
N LEU A 104 -3.39 12.05 -3.59
CA LEU A 104 -4.16 11.52 -2.48
C LEU A 104 -5.17 12.57 -2.04
N HIS A 105 -6.35 12.11 -1.67
CA HIS A 105 -7.41 12.97 -1.18
C HIS A 105 -7.88 12.53 0.20
N TYR A 106 -8.30 13.51 0.98
CA TYR A 106 -9.00 13.29 2.22
C TYR A 106 -10.17 14.28 2.36
N THR A 107 -11.11 13.96 3.23
CA THR A 107 -12.17 14.87 3.64
C THR A 107 -12.08 15.10 5.14
N LEU A 108 -12.29 16.33 5.56
CA LEU A 108 -12.32 16.75 6.95
C LEU A 108 -13.59 17.54 7.20
N GLU A 109 -14.41 17.09 8.13
CA GLU A 109 -15.66 17.74 8.53
C GLU A 109 -15.58 18.14 10.00
N SER A 110 -16.13 19.30 10.34
CA SER A 110 -16.36 19.67 11.74
C SER A 110 -17.69 19.14 12.22
N VAL A 111 -17.68 18.32 13.26
CA VAL A 111 -18.89 17.83 13.93
C VAL A 111 -19.65 19.00 14.58
N LEU A 112 -18.94 20.00 15.05
CA LEU A 112 -19.47 21.21 15.69
C LEU A 112 -19.90 22.29 14.69
N LYS A 113 -19.71 22.06 13.38
CA LYS A 113 -19.99 23.01 12.30
C LYS A 113 -19.19 24.32 12.41
N GLU A 114 -18.02 24.24 12.98
CA GLU A 114 -17.07 25.34 13.05
C GLU A 114 -16.19 25.38 11.80
N ASP A 115 -15.50 26.52 11.60
CA ASP A 115 -14.56 26.68 10.49
C ASP A 115 -13.43 25.64 10.57
N ILE A 116 -13.20 24.95 9.45
CA ILE A 116 -12.19 23.91 9.37
C ILE A 116 -10.90 24.48 8.81
N THR A 117 -9.81 24.21 9.50
CA THR A 117 -8.47 24.52 9.01
C THR A 117 -7.79 23.28 8.45
N LEU A 118 -6.76 23.49 7.64
CA LEU A 118 -5.91 22.44 7.07
C LEU A 118 -5.51 21.37 8.10
N ALA A 119 -5.50 20.11 7.71
CA ALA A 119 -4.92 19.02 8.50
C ALA A 119 -3.38 19.06 8.45
N ASP A 120 -2.72 18.55 9.47
CA ASP A 120 -1.28 18.30 9.44
C ASP A 120 -1.01 17.07 8.58
N VAL A 121 0.00 17.15 7.71
CA VAL A 121 0.44 16.03 6.86
C VAL A 121 1.95 15.90 6.99
N TYR A 122 2.43 14.67 7.22
CA TYR A 122 3.86 14.39 7.34
C TYR A 122 4.20 12.92 7.04
N TRP A 123 5.46 12.66 6.70
CA TRP A 123 5.99 11.31 6.57
C TRP A 123 6.34 10.75 7.94
N MET A 124 5.87 9.55 8.24
CA MET A 124 6.12 8.86 9.52
C MET A 124 7.52 8.20 9.53
N ASP A 125 7.90 7.55 8.45
CA ASP A 125 9.07 6.70 8.30
C ASP A 125 10.07 7.19 7.24
N GLY A 126 10.03 8.49 6.95
CA GLY A 126 10.77 9.08 5.87
C GLY A 126 9.96 9.10 4.56
N ASN A 127 10.56 9.69 3.53
CA ASN A 127 9.89 9.93 2.26
C ASN A 127 10.58 9.20 1.10
N ASN A 128 10.95 7.94 1.28
CA ASN A 128 11.64 7.16 0.25
C ASN A 128 10.85 7.07 -1.06
N VAL A 129 9.53 7.16 -1.00
CA VAL A 129 8.62 7.17 -2.15
C VAL A 129 8.67 8.50 -2.88
N ALA A 130 8.82 9.62 -2.18
CA ALA A 130 8.77 10.96 -2.74
C ALA A 130 10.15 11.49 -3.11
N LEU A 131 10.24 12.16 -4.27
CA LEU A 131 11.48 12.84 -4.73
C LEU A 131 11.82 14.02 -3.84
N ASN A 132 10.78 14.76 -3.47
CA ASN A 132 10.85 15.90 -2.57
C ASN A 132 9.70 15.74 -1.57
N ASN A 133 9.49 16.77 -0.77
CA ASN A 133 8.28 16.81 0.02
C ASN A 133 7.03 16.87 -0.90
N PHE A 134 5.86 16.74 -0.33
CA PHE A 134 4.58 16.87 -1.03
C PHE A 134 4.09 18.32 -1.06
N THR A 135 3.19 18.63 -1.99
CA THR A 135 2.36 19.83 -1.97
C THR A 135 1.00 19.49 -1.35
N HIS A 136 0.52 20.32 -0.43
CA HIS A 136 -0.73 20.11 0.28
C HIS A 136 -1.64 21.32 0.13
N THR A 137 -2.85 21.09 -0.37
CA THR A 137 -3.91 22.10 -0.51
C THR A 137 -5.17 21.66 0.20
N PHE A 138 -5.96 22.63 0.66
CA PHE A 138 -7.20 22.35 1.39
C PHE A 138 -8.26 23.39 1.02
N ASP A 139 -9.45 22.93 0.70
CA ASP A 139 -10.63 23.75 0.48
C ASP A 139 -11.54 23.68 1.72
N SER A 140 -11.56 24.76 2.49
CA SER A 140 -12.33 24.84 3.73
C SER A 140 -13.84 24.85 3.51
N GLN A 141 -14.31 25.19 2.31
CA GLN A 141 -15.75 25.21 2.01
C GLN A 141 -16.29 23.79 1.80
N THR A 142 -15.51 22.96 1.15
CA THR A 142 -15.87 21.55 0.88
C THR A 142 -15.27 20.58 1.88
N GLY A 143 -14.34 21.01 2.72
CA GLY A 143 -13.60 20.16 3.65
C GLY A 143 -12.64 19.19 2.94
N ARG A 144 -12.29 19.45 1.67
CA ARG A 144 -11.50 18.54 0.86
C ARG A 144 -10.02 18.94 0.85
N GLY A 145 -9.17 18.01 1.25
CA GLY A 145 -7.72 18.15 1.13
C GLY A 145 -7.17 17.33 -0.04
N THR A 146 -6.15 17.88 -0.69
CA THR A 146 -5.40 17.20 -1.74
C THR A 146 -3.92 17.26 -1.47
N ILE A 147 -3.28 16.10 -1.50
CA ILE A 147 -1.84 15.93 -1.30
C ILE A 147 -1.27 15.46 -2.63
N ILE A 148 -0.31 16.21 -3.16
CA ILE A 148 0.34 15.93 -4.44
C ILE A 148 1.78 15.50 -4.13
N ILE A 149 2.10 14.26 -4.45
CA ILE A 149 3.40 13.64 -4.21
C ILE A 149 4.13 13.53 -5.53
N THR A 150 5.35 14.07 -5.61
CA THR A 150 6.26 13.78 -6.73
C THR A 150 7.03 12.51 -6.40
N LEU A 151 6.83 11.45 -7.18
CA LEU A 151 7.38 10.14 -6.94
C LEU A 151 8.86 10.06 -7.35
N ASN A 152 9.65 9.35 -6.55
CA ASN A 152 11.00 8.96 -6.92
C ASN A 152 10.97 7.91 -8.03
N GLN A 153 11.83 8.08 -9.03
CA GLN A 153 12.08 7.01 -10.01
C GLN A 153 12.73 5.81 -9.32
N MET A 154 12.41 4.63 -9.79
CA MET A 154 12.86 3.38 -9.16
C MET A 154 14.37 3.14 -9.34
N GLY A 155 14.94 3.52 -10.50
CA GLY A 155 16.35 3.24 -10.81
C GLY A 155 16.61 1.73 -10.79
N ASP A 156 17.54 1.28 -9.95
CA ASP A 156 17.85 -0.14 -9.76
C ASP A 156 17.03 -0.80 -8.62
N LEU A 157 16.22 -0.02 -7.92
CA LEU A 157 15.39 -0.54 -6.83
C LEU A 157 14.14 -1.21 -7.38
N MET A 158 13.76 -2.32 -6.76
CA MET A 158 12.55 -3.05 -7.13
C MET A 158 11.30 -2.46 -6.48
N HIS A 159 11.44 -1.84 -5.32
CA HIS A 159 10.36 -1.17 -4.62
C HIS A 159 10.88 -0.04 -3.73
N ARG A 160 9.98 0.87 -3.37
CA ARG A 160 10.15 1.89 -2.33
C ARG A 160 8.89 1.95 -1.50
N GLU A 161 9.02 2.27 -0.24
CA GLU A 161 7.89 2.39 0.68
C GLU A 161 7.95 3.68 1.48
N GLY A 162 6.78 4.15 1.88
CA GLY A 162 6.65 5.30 2.77
C GLY A 162 5.25 5.33 3.38
N THR A 163 5.15 5.85 4.61
CA THR A 163 3.89 6.02 5.31
C THR A 163 3.62 7.50 5.53
N LEU A 164 2.56 7.99 4.88
CA LEU A 164 2.08 9.35 5.05
C LEU A 164 1.03 9.40 6.16
N VAL A 165 1.14 10.36 7.05
CA VAL A 165 0.16 10.59 8.14
C VAL A 165 -0.60 11.86 7.87
N ILE A 166 -1.93 11.79 7.96
CA ILE A 166 -2.85 12.93 7.96
C ILE A 166 -3.43 13.04 9.37
N LYS A 167 -3.27 14.18 10.02
CA LYS A 167 -3.67 14.39 11.41
C LYS A 167 -4.51 15.64 11.59
N LYS A 168 -5.57 15.53 12.38
CA LYS A 168 -6.37 16.69 12.85
C LYS A 168 -6.79 16.49 14.31
N GLY A 169 -6.31 17.36 15.18
CA GLY A 169 -6.58 17.20 16.60
C GLY A 169 -6.07 15.86 17.14
N ARG A 170 -6.98 15.03 17.62
CA ARG A 170 -6.70 13.67 18.12
C ARG A 170 -6.82 12.60 17.03
N LEU A 171 -7.43 12.94 15.89
CA LEU A 171 -7.61 12.01 14.79
C LEU A 171 -6.35 11.91 13.94
N SER A 172 -6.03 10.71 13.49
CA SER A 172 -4.99 10.48 12.49
C SER A 172 -5.35 9.33 11.58
N ARG A 173 -4.94 9.44 10.31
CA ARG A 173 -4.99 8.36 9.33
C ARG A 173 -3.62 8.18 8.70
N MET A 174 -3.24 6.93 8.53
CA MET A 174 -2.00 6.55 7.86
C MET A 174 -2.33 6.02 6.46
N ILE A 175 -1.51 6.40 5.50
CA ILE A 175 -1.59 5.91 4.12
C ILE A 175 -0.25 5.29 3.78
N LYS A 176 -0.22 3.98 3.57
CA LYS A 176 0.96 3.26 3.10
C LYS A 176 1.08 3.42 1.59
N LEU A 177 2.21 3.93 1.14
CA LEU A 177 2.53 4.03 -0.29
C LEU A 177 3.68 3.07 -0.61
N VAL A 178 3.50 2.30 -1.67
CA VAL A 178 4.52 1.42 -2.22
C VAL A 178 4.66 1.72 -3.70
N THR A 179 5.84 2.06 -4.15
CA THR A 179 6.15 2.13 -5.59
C THR A 179 6.96 0.91 -5.98
N VAL A 180 6.62 0.34 -7.14
CA VAL A 180 7.26 -0.88 -7.64
C VAL A 180 7.76 -0.67 -9.06
N LYS A 181 8.89 -1.29 -9.36
CA LYS A 181 9.42 -1.31 -10.72
C LYS A 181 8.64 -2.34 -11.54
N GLU A 182 8.22 -1.95 -12.73
CA GLU A 182 7.68 -2.90 -13.68
C GLU A 182 8.77 -3.91 -14.07
N GLN A 183 8.45 -5.20 -13.97
CA GLN A 183 9.32 -6.27 -14.43
C GLN A 183 8.83 -6.74 -15.80
N THR A 184 9.51 -6.34 -16.84
CA THR A 184 9.33 -6.96 -18.16
C THR A 184 10.09 -8.28 -18.17
N PHE A 185 9.37 -9.40 -18.23
CA PHE A 185 9.96 -10.72 -18.42
C PHE A 185 10.16 -10.97 -19.92
N GLU A 186 11.39 -10.98 -20.36
CA GLU A 186 11.71 -11.62 -21.64
C GLU A 186 11.76 -13.13 -21.42
N PRO A 187 10.96 -13.94 -22.13
CA PRO A 187 11.04 -15.38 -22.00
C PRO A 187 12.42 -15.85 -22.47
N ALA A 188 13.22 -16.36 -21.56
CA ALA A 188 14.45 -17.05 -21.93
C ALA A 188 14.10 -18.39 -22.59
N TRP A 189 14.27 -18.49 -23.89
CA TRP A 189 14.15 -19.77 -24.59
C TRP A 189 15.33 -20.66 -24.22
N ILE A 190 15.07 -21.68 -23.43
CA ILE A 190 16.06 -22.73 -23.19
C ILE A 190 16.04 -23.63 -24.43
N THR A 191 17.00 -23.46 -25.31
CA THR A 191 17.29 -24.44 -26.36
C THR A 191 18.00 -25.62 -25.70
N THR A 192 17.29 -26.71 -25.46
CA THR A 192 17.91 -28.00 -25.14
C THR A 192 18.50 -28.56 -26.44
N ASN A 193 19.84 -28.65 -26.52
CA ASN A 193 20.57 -29.44 -27.50
C ASN A 193 20.47 -30.92 -27.17
#